data_0aa1dbfcf56f37c9eacc05bfec216204
#
_entry.id   0aa1dbfcf56f37c9eacc05bfec216204
#
_cell.length_a   1.000
_cell.length_b   1.000
_cell.length_c   1.000
_cell.angle_alpha   90.00
_cell.angle_beta   90.00
_cell.angle_gamma   90.00
#
_symmetry.space_group_name_H-M   'P 1'
#
loop_
_entity.id
_entity.type
_entity.pdbx_description
1 polymer ?
#
loop_
_entity_poly.entity_id
_entity_poly.type
_entity_poly.pdbx_seq_one_letter_code
_entity_poly.pdbx_strand_id
1 'polypeptide(L)'
;MIQLKKGSKKLLNAWAFYDWANSVYTLTIASSIFPLFYSSLFNSKDELVSAFGFQMKQEVLIMLVTAFTFLVVVFLSPILSGIADYVGNKKNFMKFFCYLGSAGCIGLYWFDLNYIHLSLLFYFMGLIGYWGSLVFYNSYLPDIAFEDQQDSISAKGFSMGYIGSVLLLVINLAMVMSQEDEAGAIKMMKYSFITVGIWWALFSQYTFYILPSGVSSGHKVTKYVIFNGFRELKEVWKQLKQNLRLKRYLNAFFVFSMAVQTIMLMAVYFGEKEIDWASDSEKTTGLIVSILVIQLVAIAGAILTSKASSKYGNIKTLIAVNFIWMFLCVYAYFIKTP
;
A
#
# COMPACT_ATOMS: atom_id res chain seq x y z
N MET A 1 6.87 20.24 -23.30
CA MET A 1 6.11 20.07 -22.03
C MET A 1 6.30 21.32 -21.19
N ILE A 2 5.24 21.87 -20.65
CA ILE A 2 5.32 23.05 -19.76
C ILE A 2 6.00 22.58 -18.47
N GLN A 3 7.19 23.09 -18.19
CA GLN A 3 7.90 22.79 -16.95
C GLN A 3 7.22 23.55 -15.81
N LEU A 4 6.39 22.85 -15.03
CA LEU A 4 5.69 23.43 -13.89
C LEU A 4 6.71 23.74 -12.77
N LYS A 5 6.58 24.92 -12.15
CA LYS A 5 7.45 25.33 -11.04
C LYS A 5 7.16 24.49 -9.79
N LYS A 6 8.22 24.20 -9.01
CA LYS A 6 8.12 23.60 -7.66
C LYS A 6 7.09 24.39 -6.83
N GLY A 7 6.26 23.66 -6.08
CA GLY A 7 5.20 24.24 -5.26
C GLY A 7 3.93 24.63 -6.01
N SER A 8 3.85 24.45 -7.35
CA SER A 8 2.64 24.81 -8.10
C SER A 8 1.47 23.88 -7.77
N LYS A 9 0.27 24.46 -7.55
CA LYS A 9 -0.95 23.69 -7.20
C LYS A 9 -1.25 22.56 -8.17
N LYS A 10 -1.02 22.73 -9.47
CA LYS A 10 -1.27 21.72 -10.49
C LYS A 10 -0.36 20.51 -10.31
N LEU A 11 0.93 20.75 -10.04
CA LEU A 11 1.92 19.71 -9.82
C LEU A 11 1.65 18.93 -8.54
N LEU A 12 1.37 19.64 -7.44
CA LEU A 12 1.05 19.06 -6.14
C LEU A 12 -0.24 18.22 -6.19
N ASN A 13 -1.28 18.74 -6.86
CA ASN A 13 -2.53 18.01 -7.03
C ASN A 13 -2.36 16.74 -7.88
N ALA A 14 -1.54 16.80 -8.93
CA ALA A 14 -1.27 15.65 -9.77
C ALA A 14 -0.49 14.54 -9.02
N TRP A 15 0.41 14.94 -8.12
CA TRP A 15 1.09 14.00 -7.24
C TRP A 15 0.10 13.36 -6.26
N ALA A 16 -0.67 14.14 -5.53
CA ALA A 16 -1.68 13.64 -4.60
C ALA A 16 -2.74 12.74 -5.28
N PHE A 17 -3.03 12.97 -6.56
CA PHE A 17 -3.97 12.17 -7.33
C PHE A 17 -3.47 10.75 -7.63
N TYR A 18 -2.17 10.48 -7.48
CA TYR A 18 -1.67 9.12 -7.60
C TYR A 18 -2.20 8.20 -6.49
N ASP A 19 -2.41 8.73 -5.29
CA ASP A 19 -3.01 7.95 -4.19
C ASP A 19 -4.47 7.58 -4.48
N TRP A 20 -5.24 8.45 -5.15
CA TRP A 20 -6.56 8.09 -5.68
C TRP A 20 -6.48 6.87 -6.62
N ALA A 21 -5.42 6.80 -7.43
CA ALA A 21 -5.26 5.72 -8.39
C ALA A 21 -4.79 4.41 -7.75
N ASN A 22 -3.81 4.43 -6.85
CA ASN A 22 -3.14 3.23 -6.36
C ASN A 22 -3.72 2.65 -5.06
N SER A 23 -4.37 3.46 -4.21
CA SER A 23 -4.86 3.00 -2.91
C SER A 23 -6.00 1.98 -3.02
N VAL A 24 -6.66 1.89 -4.16
CA VAL A 24 -7.64 0.84 -4.46
C VAL A 24 -7.04 -0.56 -4.34
N TYR A 25 -5.74 -0.70 -4.62
CA TYR A 25 -5.02 -1.96 -4.44
C TYR A 25 -5.00 -2.40 -2.98
N THR A 26 -4.62 -1.52 -2.06
CA THR A 26 -4.51 -1.86 -0.64
C THR A 26 -5.85 -2.22 -0.03
N LEU A 27 -6.90 -1.45 -0.34
CA LEU A 27 -8.20 -1.71 0.25
C LEU A 27 -8.90 -2.92 -0.37
N THR A 28 -8.95 -2.99 -1.70
CA THR A 28 -9.72 -4.03 -2.39
C THR A 28 -8.95 -5.35 -2.48
N ILE A 29 -7.68 -5.32 -2.90
CA ILE A 29 -6.87 -6.54 -3.06
C ILE A 29 -6.29 -6.96 -1.72
N ALA A 30 -5.45 -6.12 -1.09
CA ALA A 30 -4.67 -6.58 0.05
C ALA A 30 -5.51 -6.81 1.32
N SER A 31 -6.61 -6.05 1.52
CA SER A 31 -7.33 -6.06 2.81
C SER A 31 -8.78 -6.57 2.76
N SER A 32 -9.40 -6.69 1.58
CA SER A 32 -10.84 -6.99 1.53
C SER A 32 -11.17 -8.16 0.60
N ILE A 33 -11.27 -7.94 -0.71
CA ILE A 33 -11.87 -8.93 -1.62
C ILE A 33 -10.95 -10.12 -1.87
N PHE A 34 -9.64 -9.92 -2.05
CA PHE A 34 -8.74 -11.05 -2.32
C PHE A 34 -8.63 -12.02 -1.15
N PRO A 35 -8.49 -11.60 0.13
CA PRO A 35 -8.52 -12.55 1.25
C PRO A 35 -9.82 -13.37 1.31
N LEU A 36 -10.98 -12.74 1.08
CA LEU A 36 -12.26 -13.45 1.05
C LEU A 36 -12.33 -14.43 -0.12
N PHE A 37 -11.96 -13.98 -1.32
CA PHE A 37 -11.89 -14.84 -2.51
C PHE A 37 -10.95 -16.03 -2.30
N TYR A 38 -9.74 -15.78 -1.79
CA TYR A 38 -8.77 -16.86 -1.59
C TYR A 38 -9.25 -17.87 -0.56
N SER A 39 -9.86 -17.41 0.54
CA SER A 39 -10.44 -18.28 1.55
C SER A 39 -11.61 -19.11 1.02
N SER A 40 -12.44 -18.56 0.12
CA SER A 40 -13.58 -19.28 -0.47
C SER A 40 -13.19 -20.40 -1.45
N LEU A 41 -11.93 -20.47 -1.86
CA LEU A 41 -11.44 -21.56 -2.72
C LEU A 41 -11.21 -22.88 -1.96
N PHE A 42 -11.33 -22.88 -0.63
CA PHE A 42 -11.02 -23.99 0.24
C PHE A 42 -12.22 -24.39 1.09
N ASN A 43 -12.40 -25.72 1.28
CA ASN A 43 -13.50 -26.24 2.07
C ASN A 43 -13.25 -26.13 3.60
N SER A 44 -11.99 -26.06 4.01
CA SER A 44 -11.62 -25.87 5.42
C SER A 44 -10.38 -24.99 5.57
N LYS A 45 -10.26 -24.33 6.75
CA LYS A 45 -9.09 -23.50 7.09
C LYS A 45 -7.79 -24.30 7.21
N ASP A 46 -7.88 -25.60 7.49
CA ASP A 46 -6.72 -26.50 7.65
C ASP A 46 -6.32 -27.23 6.36
N GLU A 47 -7.00 -26.93 5.25
CA GLU A 47 -6.69 -27.53 3.95
C GLU A 47 -5.27 -27.16 3.50
N LEU A 48 -4.52 -28.19 3.05
CA LEU A 48 -3.15 -28.03 2.63
C LEU A 48 -3.06 -27.76 1.14
N VAL A 49 -2.25 -26.78 0.78
CA VAL A 49 -1.92 -26.46 -0.61
C VAL A 49 -0.52 -26.93 -0.93
N SER A 50 -0.37 -27.60 -2.07
CA SER A 50 0.95 -27.98 -2.59
C SER A 50 1.49 -26.87 -3.49
N ALA A 51 2.58 -26.22 -3.07
CA ALA A 51 3.27 -25.21 -3.86
C ALA A 51 4.78 -25.28 -3.61
N PHE A 52 5.58 -25.05 -4.65
CA PHE A 52 7.05 -25.06 -4.60
C PHE A 52 7.65 -26.35 -4.01
N GLY A 53 6.97 -27.48 -4.15
CA GLY A 53 7.41 -28.78 -3.62
C GLY A 53 7.11 -29.02 -2.14
N PHE A 54 6.39 -28.11 -1.48
CA PHE A 54 5.97 -28.22 -0.09
C PHE A 54 4.46 -28.25 0.04
N GLN A 55 3.96 -28.95 1.08
CA GLN A 55 2.57 -28.85 1.50
C GLN A 55 2.48 -27.93 2.71
N MET A 56 1.62 -26.94 2.64
CA MET A 56 1.45 -25.95 3.71
C MET A 56 0.01 -25.45 3.80
N LYS A 57 -0.39 -24.91 4.93
CA LYS A 57 -1.70 -24.27 5.08
C LYS A 57 -1.84 -23.09 4.11
N GLN A 58 -3.04 -22.91 3.59
CA GLN A 58 -3.36 -21.85 2.62
C GLN A 58 -2.90 -20.46 3.07
N GLU A 59 -3.15 -20.10 4.34
CA GLU A 59 -2.75 -18.80 4.90
C GLU A 59 -1.22 -18.63 4.92
N VAL A 60 -0.49 -19.69 5.26
CA VAL A 60 0.97 -19.69 5.31
C VAL A 60 1.54 -19.43 3.92
N LEU A 61 0.95 -20.01 2.86
CA LEU A 61 1.40 -19.81 1.50
C LEU A 61 1.34 -18.32 1.09
N ILE A 62 0.19 -17.67 1.31
CA ILE A 62 0.03 -16.24 0.98
C ILE A 62 0.94 -15.35 1.84
N MET A 63 1.08 -15.67 3.13
CA MET A 63 2.01 -14.95 4.02
C MET A 63 3.46 -15.09 3.56
N LEU A 64 3.90 -16.27 3.13
CA LEU A 64 5.25 -16.49 2.59
C LEU A 64 5.49 -15.70 1.31
N VAL A 65 4.55 -15.70 0.36
CA VAL A 65 4.67 -14.89 -0.87
C VAL A 65 4.71 -13.41 -0.54
N THR A 66 3.89 -12.96 0.39
CA THR A 66 3.88 -11.57 0.85
C THR A 66 5.23 -11.20 1.51
N ALA A 67 5.74 -12.01 2.42
CA ALA A 67 7.03 -11.80 3.08
C ALA A 67 8.19 -11.82 2.08
N PHE A 68 8.18 -12.75 1.13
CA PHE A 68 9.16 -12.80 0.04
C PHE A 68 9.11 -11.54 -0.81
N THR A 69 7.91 -11.05 -1.14
CA THR A 69 7.77 -9.80 -1.90
C THR A 69 8.37 -8.61 -1.15
N PHE A 70 8.09 -8.47 0.15
CA PHE A 70 8.70 -7.41 0.94
C PHE A 70 10.21 -7.52 1.00
N LEU A 71 10.75 -8.73 1.12
CA LEU A 71 12.20 -8.97 1.06
C LEU A 71 12.77 -8.48 -0.28
N VAL A 72 12.15 -8.84 -1.39
CA VAL A 72 12.56 -8.39 -2.73
C VAL A 72 12.51 -6.87 -2.84
N VAL A 73 11.43 -6.22 -2.37
CA VAL A 73 11.30 -4.75 -2.38
C VAL A 73 12.39 -4.09 -1.56
N VAL A 74 12.71 -4.59 -0.37
CA VAL A 74 13.78 -4.05 0.50
C VAL A 74 15.14 -4.06 -0.20
N PHE A 75 15.47 -5.12 -0.93
CA PHE A 75 16.74 -5.20 -1.66
C PHE A 75 16.72 -4.42 -2.97
N LEU A 76 15.60 -4.42 -3.69
CA LEU A 76 15.50 -3.72 -4.97
C LEU A 76 15.39 -2.20 -4.82
N SER A 77 14.71 -1.71 -3.79
CA SER A 77 14.45 -0.27 -3.63
C SER A 77 15.71 0.59 -3.67
N PRO A 78 16.79 0.29 -2.92
CA PRO A 78 18.01 1.10 -2.98
C PRO A 78 18.70 1.06 -4.35
N ILE A 79 18.68 -0.12 -4.99
CA ILE A 79 19.29 -0.29 -6.32
C ILE A 79 18.56 0.55 -7.35
N LEU A 80 17.22 0.42 -7.37
CA LEU A 80 16.37 1.09 -8.34
C LEU A 80 16.33 2.60 -8.10
N SER A 81 16.34 3.05 -6.84
CA SER A 81 16.41 4.46 -6.48
C SER A 81 17.73 5.08 -6.95
N GLY A 82 18.86 4.43 -6.67
CA GLY A 82 20.17 4.89 -7.14
C GLY A 82 20.27 4.93 -8.67
N ILE A 83 19.71 3.95 -9.37
CA ILE A 83 19.63 3.97 -10.84
C ILE A 83 18.76 5.12 -11.33
N ALA A 84 17.59 5.29 -10.74
CA ALA A 84 16.63 6.33 -11.14
C ALA A 84 17.17 7.74 -10.92
N ASP A 85 17.88 7.96 -9.83
CA ASP A 85 18.53 9.25 -9.51
C ASP A 85 19.72 9.51 -10.49
N TYR A 86 20.51 8.50 -10.78
CA TYR A 86 21.63 8.62 -11.73
C TYR A 86 21.19 8.89 -13.17
N VAL A 87 20.15 8.20 -13.64
CA VAL A 87 19.60 8.39 -14.98
C VAL A 87 18.66 9.59 -15.07
N GLY A 88 18.16 10.08 -13.93
CA GLY A 88 17.20 11.17 -13.88
C GLY A 88 15.80 10.78 -14.39
N ASN A 89 15.37 9.53 -14.20
CA ASN A 89 14.15 9.00 -14.83
C ASN A 89 13.19 8.29 -13.86
N LYS A 90 12.98 8.87 -12.67
CA LYS A 90 12.07 8.35 -11.65
C LYS A 90 10.67 7.99 -12.20
N LYS A 91 10.18 8.77 -13.14
CA LYS A 91 8.85 8.61 -13.74
C LYS A 91 8.67 7.29 -14.48
N ASN A 92 9.69 6.85 -15.23
CA ASN A 92 9.59 5.60 -15.98
C ASN A 92 9.57 4.39 -15.05
N PHE A 93 10.34 4.42 -13.96
CA PHE A 93 10.29 3.37 -12.95
C PHE A 93 8.93 3.33 -12.25
N MET A 94 8.39 4.50 -11.87
CA MET A 94 7.05 4.59 -11.29
C MET A 94 5.98 4.02 -12.24
N LYS A 95 6.05 4.36 -13.54
CA LYS A 95 5.17 3.80 -14.58
C LYS A 95 5.30 2.30 -14.71
N PHE A 96 6.54 1.80 -14.78
CA PHE A 96 6.80 0.36 -14.89
C PHE A 96 6.14 -0.42 -13.77
N PHE A 97 6.36 0.00 -12.50
CA PHE A 97 5.75 -0.68 -11.36
C PHE A 97 4.24 -0.50 -11.29
N CYS A 98 3.72 0.66 -11.67
CA CYS A 98 2.28 0.88 -11.79
C CYS A 98 1.63 -0.10 -12.78
N TYR A 99 2.20 -0.23 -13.98
CA TYR A 99 1.64 -1.13 -14.98
C TYR A 99 1.87 -2.61 -14.64
N LEU A 100 2.99 -2.95 -14.03
CA LEU A 100 3.27 -4.29 -13.51
C LEU A 100 2.23 -4.68 -12.46
N GLY A 101 1.96 -3.80 -11.49
CA GLY A 101 0.96 -4.01 -10.45
C GLY A 101 -0.45 -4.11 -11.01
N SER A 102 -0.82 -3.21 -11.93
CA SER A 102 -2.11 -3.24 -12.60
C SER A 102 -2.31 -4.53 -13.41
N ALA A 103 -1.29 -4.97 -14.14
CA ALA A 103 -1.32 -6.25 -14.87
C ALA A 103 -1.43 -7.43 -13.91
N GLY A 104 -0.72 -7.41 -12.77
CA GLY A 104 -0.88 -8.40 -11.70
C GLY A 104 -2.31 -8.47 -11.18
N CYS A 105 -2.93 -7.33 -10.88
CA CYS A 105 -4.33 -7.28 -10.45
C CYS A 105 -5.28 -7.88 -11.51
N ILE A 106 -5.14 -7.49 -12.77
CA ILE A 106 -5.95 -8.04 -13.86
C ILE A 106 -5.70 -9.56 -13.99
N GLY A 107 -4.44 -10.01 -13.86
CA GLY A 107 -4.06 -11.41 -13.91
C GLY A 107 -4.70 -12.26 -12.80
N LEU A 108 -5.00 -11.69 -11.64
CA LEU A 108 -5.72 -12.39 -10.56
C LEU A 108 -7.13 -12.87 -10.96
N TYR A 109 -7.71 -12.33 -12.02
CA TYR A 109 -8.96 -12.85 -12.58
C TYR A 109 -8.85 -14.34 -12.96
N TRP A 110 -7.66 -14.77 -13.45
CA TRP A 110 -7.37 -16.17 -13.80
C TRP A 110 -6.80 -16.98 -12.64
N PHE A 111 -6.96 -16.50 -11.39
CA PHE A 111 -6.50 -17.24 -10.22
C PHE A 111 -7.19 -18.60 -10.15
N ASP A 112 -6.39 -19.68 -10.11
CA ASP A 112 -6.83 -21.07 -10.05
C ASP A 112 -5.82 -21.91 -9.27
N LEU A 113 -6.32 -22.78 -8.38
CA LEU A 113 -5.48 -23.67 -7.57
C LEU A 113 -4.73 -24.72 -8.42
N ASN A 114 -5.28 -25.10 -9.57
CA ASN A 114 -4.59 -26.02 -10.51
C ASN A 114 -3.34 -25.37 -11.13
N TYR A 115 -3.31 -24.06 -11.21
CA TYR A 115 -2.19 -23.27 -11.72
C TYR A 115 -1.63 -22.34 -10.65
N ILE A 116 -1.49 -22.88 -9.42
CA ILE A 116 -1.16 -22.08 -8.22
C ILE A 116 0.08 -21.19 -8.40
N HIS A 117 1.14 -21.68 -9.08
CA HIS A 117 2.35 -20.91 -9.29
C HIS A 117 2.12 -19.65 -10.16
N LEU A 118 1.30 -19.77 -11.21
CA LEU A 118 0.92 -18.63 -12.05
C LEU A 118 0.03 -17.65 -11.27
N SER A 119 -0.89 -18.17 -10.50
CA SER A 119 -1.78 -17.41 -9.62
C SER A 119 -1.00 -16.60 -8.59
N LEU A 120 -0.02 -17.24 -7.93
CA LEU A 120 0.88 -16.58 -6.99
C LEU A 120 1.81 -15.56 -7.67
N LEU A 121 2.20 -15.80 -8.94
CA LEU A 121 2.97 -14.82 -9.71
C LEU A 121 2.16 -13.54 -9.94
N PHE A 122 0.88 -13.61 -10.27
CA PHE A 122 0.04 -12.43 -10.41
C PHE A 122 -0.14 -11.69 -9.07
N TYR A 123 -0.29 -12.42 -7.97
CA TYR A 123 -0.34 -11.83 -6.64
C TYR A 123 0.98 -11.11 -6.29
N PHE A 124 2.12 -11.75 -6.55
CA PHE A 124 3.45 -11.16 -6.40
C PHE A 124 3.63 -9.90 -7.26
N MET A 125 3.18 -9.93 -8.53
CA MET A 125 3.25 -8.77 -9.43
C MET A 125 2.43 -7.59 -8.92
N GLY A 126 1.25 -7.85 -8.36
CA GLY A 126 0.40 -6.84 -7.71
C GLY A 126 1.13 -6.16 -6.55
N LEU A 127 1.67 -6.97 -5.63
CA LEU A 127 2.40 -6.50 -4.45
C LEU A 127 3.66 -5.71 -4.80
N ILE A 128 4.55 -6.30 -5.64
CA ILE A 128 5.81 -5.63 -5.99
C ILE A 128 5.57 -4.38 -6.82
N GLY A 129 4.54 -4.38 -7.67
CA GLY A 129 4.10 -3.22 -8.43
C GLY A 129 3.66 -2.09 -7.53
N TYR A 130 2.84 -2.39 -6.53
CA TYR A 130 2.36 -1.41 -5.56
C TYR A 130 3.51 -0.80 -4.76
N TRP A 131 4.25 -1.62 -4.02
CA TRP A 131 5.33 -1.14 -3.16
C TRP A 131 6.49 -0.52 -3.95
N GLY A 132 6.83 -1.10 -5.12
CA GLY A 132 7.84 -0.53 -6.00
C GLY A 132 7.45 0.83 -6.55
N SER A 133 6.19 1.04 -6.92
CA SER A 133 5.71 2.34 -7.40
C SER A 133 5.75 3.41 -6.31
N LEU A 134 5.45 3.04 -5.04
CA LEU A 134 5.47 3.96 -3.90
C LEU A 134 6.88 4.48 -3.58
N VAL A 135 7.93 3.72 -3.80
CA VAL A 135 9.31 4.19 -3.63
C VAL A 135 9.55 5.43 -4.48
N PHE A 136 9.19 5.36 -5.76
CA PHE A 136 9.38 6.49 -6.69
C PHE A 136 8.35 7.59 -6.47
N TYR A 137 7.12 7.26 -6.16
CA TYR A 137 6.06 8.21 -5.81
C TYR A 137 6.48 9.10 -4.64
N ASN A 138 6.92 8.51 -3.54
CA ASN A 138 7.37 9.24 -2.35
C ASN A 138 8.62 10.08 -2.62
N SER A 139 9.54 9.59 -3.46
CA SER A 139 10.75 10.34 -3.83
C SER A 139 10.49 11.64 -4.60
N TYR A 140 9.30 11.79 -5.20
CA TYR A 140 8.92 13.04 -5.86
C TYR A 140 8.58 14.18 -4.89
N LEU A 141 8.10 13.87 -3.70
CA LEU A 141 7.56 14.89 -2.78
C LEU A 141 8.57 16.01 -2.46
N PRO A 142 9.83 15.71 -2.09
CA PRO A 142 10.83 16.77 -1.87
C PRO A 142 11.19 17.58 -3.13
N ASP A 143 11.06 16.97 -4.32
CA ASP A 143 11.40 17.61 -5.58
C ASP A 143 10.32 18.62 -6.00
N ILE A 144 9.05 18.35 -5.69
CA ILE A 144 7.89 19.11 -6.20
C ILE A 144 7.26 20.04 -5.17
N ALA A 145 7.45 19.78 -3.86
CA ALA A 145 6.86 20.54 -2.76
C ALA A 145 7.94 21.19 -1.90
N PHE A 146 7.66 22.41 -1.41
CA PHE A 146 8.46 23.04 -0.36
C PHE A 146 8.17 22.35 0.98
N GLU A 147 9.08 22.46 1.95
CA GLU A 147 8.97 21.78 3.24
C GLU A 147 7.65 22.07 3.97
N ASP A 148 7.21 23.32 3.95
CA ASP A 148 5.95 23.78 4.55
C ASP A 148 4.68 23.23 3.84
N GLN A 149 4.82 22.71 2.62
CA GLN A 149 3.74 22.15 1.83
C GLN A 149 3.64 20.62 1.96
N GLN A 150 4.73 19.92 2.32
CA GLN A 150 4.82 18.46 2.25
C GLN A 150 3.76 17.76 3.10
N ASP A 151 3.57 18.19 4.35
CA ASP A 151 2.60 17.58 5.26
C ASP A 151 1.16 17.72 4.73
N SER A 152 0.81 18.92 4.25
CA SER A 152 -0.54 19.19 3.73
C SER A 152 -0.84 18.43 2.44
N ILE A 153 0.16 18.29 1.57
CA ILE A 153 0.03 17.54 0.31
C ILE A 153 0.00 16.04 0.55
N SER A 154 0.80 15.53 1.48
CA SER A 154 0.72 14.13 1.90
C SER A 154 -0.66 13.79 2.47
N ALA A 155 -1.18 14.62 3.39
CA ALA A 155 -2.52 14.45 3.93
C ALA A 155 -3.61 14.49 2.84
N LYS A 156 -3.46 15.36 1.84
CA LYS A 156 -4.35 15.41 0.68
C LYS A 156 -4.27 14.13 -0.14
N GLY A 157 -3.07 13.60 -0.41
CA GLY A 157 -2.87 12.35 -1.12
C GLY A 157 -3.58 11.20 -0.41
N PHE A 158 -3.31 10.99 0.88
CA PHE A 158 -3.97 9.96 1.68
C PHE A 158 -5.50 10.11 1.68
N SER A 159 -6.02 11.34 1.86
CA SER A 159 -7.47 11.59 1.81
C SER A 159 -8.07 11.20 0.45
N MET A 160 -7.41 11.54 -0.65
CA MET A 160 -7.85 11.14 -1.99
C MET A 160 -7.77 9.63 -2.18
N GLY A 161 -6.73 8.98 -1.67
CA GLY A 161 -6.58 7.53 -1.68
C GLY A 161 -7.71 6.83 -0.94
N TYR A 162 -8.06 7.29 0.26
CA TYR A 162 -9.17 6.74 1.04
C TYR A 162 -10.51 6.90 0.30
N ILE A 163 -10.79 8.07 -0.28
CA ILE A 163 -12.03 8.30 -1.02
C ILE A 163 -12.08 7.40 -2.26
N GLY A 164 -11.01 7.34 -3.06
CA GLY A 164 -10.97 6.51 -4.27
C GLY A 164 -11.12 5.02 -3.98
N SER A 165 -10.43 4.54 -2.93
CA SER A 165 -10.48 3.13 -2.53
C SER A 165 -11.85 2.72 -1.97
N VAL A 166 -12.49 3.57 -1.15
CA VAL A 166 -13.85 3.32 -0.66
C VAL A 166 -14.85 3.29 -1.80
N LEU A 167 -14.77 4.25 -2.73
CA LEU A 167 -15.68 4.31 -3.86
C LEU A 167 -15.61 3.03 -4.72
N LEU A 168 -14.41 2.59 -5.06
CA LEU A 168 -14.26 1.36 -5.84
C LEU A 168 -14.65 0.11 -5.03
N LEU A 169 -14.31 0.05 -3.73
CA LEU A 169 -14.70 -1.07 -2.88
C LEU A 169 -16.22 -1.20 -2.78
N VAL A 170 -16.95 -0.10 -2.59
CA VAL A 170 -18.42 -0.11 -2.53
C VAL A 170 -19.02 -0.62 -3.85
N ILE A 171 -18.49 -0.17 -4.99
CA ILE A 171 -18.93 -0.69 -6.30
C ILE A 171 -18.69 -2.20 -6.41
N ASN A 172 -17.50 -2.66 -6.03
CA ASN A 172 -17.14 -4.07 -6.10
C ASN A 172 -17.97 -4.93 -5.12
N LEU A 173 -18.19 -4.45 -3.90
CA LEU A 173 -19.06 -5.13 -2.94
C LEU A 173 -20.51 -5.22 -3.43
N ALA A 174 -21.03 -4.14 -4.03
CA ALA A 174 -22.38 -4.17 -4.62
C ALA A 174 -22.47 -5.23 -5.73
N MET A 175 -21.45 -5.38 -6.56
CA MET A 175 -21.37 -6.44 -7.57
C MET A 175 -21.37 -7.84 -6.95
N VAL A 176 -20.60 -8.06 -5.89
CA VAL A 176 -20.51 -9.36 -5.21
C VAL A 176 -21.81 -9.69 -4.48
N MET A 177 -22.36 -8.73 -3.72
CA MET A 177 -23.58 -8.92 -2.91
C MET A 177 -24.86 -9.01 -3.76
N SER A 178 -24.84 -8.60 -5.02
CA SER A 178 -25.98 -8.75 -5.94
C SER A 178 -26.16 -10.16 -6.47
N GLN A 179 -25.23 -11.09 -6.17
CA GLN A 179 -25.32 -12.47 -6.59
C GLN A 179 -26.11 -13.30 -5.58
N GLU A 180 -26.94 -14.20 -6.07
CA GLU A 180 -27.79 -15.08 -5.25
C GLU A 180 -27.05 -16.36 -4.82
N ASP A 181 -26.01 -16.75 -5.57
CA ASP A 181 -25.24 -17.95 -5.35
C ASP A 181 -23.74 -17.67 -5.09
N GLU A 182 -23.08 -18.60 -4.42
CA GLU A 182 -21.67 -18.50 -4.10
C GLU A 182 -20.78 -18.48 -5.34
N ALA A 183 -21.11 -19.25 -6.36
CA ALA A 183 -20.35 -19.28 -7.62
C ALA A 183 -20.38 -17.93 -8.34
N GLY A 184 -21.53 -17.26 -8.36
CA GLY A 184 -21.69 -15.90 -8.87
C GLY A 184 -20.88 -14.90 -8.05
N ALA A 185 -20.93 -14.99 -6.72
CA ALA A 185 -20.16 -14.13 -5.83
C ALA A 185 -18.65 -14.26 -6.08
N ILE A 186 -18.11 -15.48 -6.15
CA ILE A 186 -16.72 -15.76 -6.50
C ILE A 186 -16.34 -15.15 -7.86
N LYS A 187 -17.22 -15.31 -8.86
CA LYS A 187 -17.01 -14.71 -10.19
C LYS A 187 -16.94 -13.18 -10.13
N MET A 188 -17.80 -12.52 -9.35
CA MET A 188 -17.77 -11.05 -9.18
C MET A 188 -16.54 -10.59 -8.39
N MET A 189 -16.05 -11.38 -7.43
CA MET A 189 -14.76 -11.12 -6.77
C MET A 189 -13.61 -11.12 -7.79
N LYS A 190 -13.60 -12.05 -8.75
CA LYS A 190 -12.60 -12.06 -9.84
C LYS A 190 -12.70 -10.82 -10.73
N TYR A 191 -13.92 -10.36 -11.08
CA TYR A 191 -14.11 -9.11 -11.82
C TYR A 191 -13.63 -7.89 -11.02
N SER A 192 -13.75 -7.90 -9.70
CA SER A 192 -13.21 -6.83 -8.85
C SER A 192 -11.70 -6.65 -9.02
N PHE A 193 -10.95 -7.72 -9.28
CA PHE A 193 -9.51 -7.61 -9.55
C PHE A 193 -9.22 -6.89 -10.87
N ILE A 194 -10.04 -7.13 -11.89
CA ILE A 194 -9.95 -6.40 -13.16
C ILE A 194 -10.26 -4.92 -12.97
N THR A 195 -11.32 -4.59 -12.21
CA THR A 195 -11.69 -3.18 -11.96
C THR A 195 -10.58 -2.44 -11.24
N VAL A 196 -9.90 -3.06 -10.26
CA VAL A 196 -8.75 -2.49 -9.55
C VAL A 196 -7.59 -2.22 -10.51
N GLY A 197 -7.23 -3.19 -11.34
CA GLY A 197 -6.12 -3.03 -12.30
C GLY A 197 -6.39 -1.94 -13.32
N ILE A 198 -7.61 -1.89 -13.88
CA ILE A 198 -8.03 -0.84 -14.83
C ILE A 198 -8.05 0.53 -14.15
N TRP A 199 -8.65 0.64 -12.96
CA TRP A 199 -8.69 1.89 -12.20
C TRP A 199 -7.30 2.45 -11.95
N TRP A 200 -6.41 1.61 -11.44
CA TRP A 200 -5.04 2.01 -11.15
C TRP A 200 -4.29 2.47 -12.40
N ALA A 201 -4.31 1.66 -13.48
CA ALA A 201 -3.67 2.03 -14.74
C ALA A 201 -4.24 3.32 -15.34
N LEU A 202 -5.58 3.46 -15.37
CA LEU A 202 -6.26 4.57 -16.03
C LEU A 202 -6.04 5.89 -15.30
N PHE A 203 -6.34 5.95 -14.00
CA PHE A 203 -6.24 7.19 -13.23
C PHE A 203 -4.79 7.65 -13.02
N SER A 204 -3.83 6.75 -13.01
CA SER A 204 -2.40 7.10 -12.95
C SER A 204 -1.92 7.94 -14.16
N GLN A 205 -2.64 7.88 -15.30
CA GLN A 205 -2.24 8.64 -16.49
C GLN A 205 -2.23 10.15 -16.24
N TYR A 206 -3.15 10.68 -15.44
CA TYR A 206 -3.18 12.10 -15.08
C TYR A 206 -1.89 12.51 -14.36
N THR A 207 -1.47 11.72 -13.38
CA THR A 207 -0.21 11.93 -12.66
C THR A 207 0.99 11.83 -13.61
N PHE A 208 1.03 10.80 -14.44
CA PHE A 208 2.12 10.61 -15.40
C PHE A 208 2.21 11.69 -16.48
N TYR A 209 1.09 12.28 -16.83
CA TYR A 209 1.08 13.38 -17.79
C TYR A 209 1.70 14.66 -17.20
N ILE A 210 1.43 14.95 -15.93
CA ILE A 210 1.79 16.22 -15.29
C ILE A 210 3.15 16.16 -14.57
N LEU A 211 3.50 15.05 -13.89
CA LEU A 211 4.77 14.95 -13.19
C LEU A 211 5.95 15.12 -14.16
N PRO A 212 7.02 15.82 -13.77
CA PRO A 212 8.22 15.97 -14.59
C PRO A 212 8.89 14.61 -14.78
N SER A 213 9.47 14.41 -15.96
CA SER A 213 10.23 13.16 -16.24
C SER A 213 11.57 13.09 -15.51
N GLY A 214 12.00 14.19 -14.90
CA GLY A 214 13.37 14.39 -14.43
C GLY A 214 14.27 14.94 -15.54
N VAL A 215 15.41 15.46 -15.15
CA VAL A 215 16.45 15.87 -16.12
C VAL A 215 17.26 14.62 -16.40
N SER A 216 17.09 14.06 -17.59
CA SER A 216 17.94 12.94 -18.02
C SER A 216 19.39 13.40 -18.03
N SER A 217 20.23 12.76 -17.23
CA SER A 217 21.67 13.05 -17.19
C SER A 217 22.41 12.62 -18.47
N GLY A 218 21.72 11.95 -19.39
CA GLY A 218 22.30 11.35 -20.59
C GLY A 218 23.21 10.13 -20.33
N HIS A 219 23.36 9.77 -19.05
CA HIS A 219 24.19 8.63 -18.67
C HIS A 219 23.48 7.30 -18.95
N LYS A 220 24.19 6.37 -19.56
CA LYS A 220 23.68 4.99 -19.74
C LYS A 220 23.86 4.20 -18.47
N VAL A 221 22.92 3.29 -18.21
CA VAL A 221 23.03 2.34 -17.09
C VAL A 221 24.24 1.44 -17.34
N THR A 222 25.26 1.57 -16.50
CA THR A 222 26.44 0.71 -16.51
C THR A 222 26.39 -0.24 -15.31
N LYS A 223 27.15 -1.35 -15.35
CA LYS A 223 27.22 -2.29 -14.21
C LYS A 223 27.61 -1.59 -12.90
N TYR A 224 28.38 -0.52 -12.96
CA TYR A 224 28.78 0.28 -11.79
C TYR A 224 27.62 1.05 -11.17
N VAL A 225 26.64 1.47 -11.97
CA VAL A 225 25.47 2.23 -11.49
C VAL A 225 24.54 1.35 -10.63
N ILE A 226 24.45 0.06 -10.95
CA ILE A 226 23.67 -0.90 -10.17
C ILE A 226 24.14 -0.97 -8.71
N PHE A 227 25.45 -0.88 -8.49
CA PHE A 227 26.04 -0.89 -7.15
C PHE A 227 26.08 0.50 -6.47
N ASN A 228 25.80 1.58 -7.18
CA ASN A 228 25.80 2.93 -6.61
C ASN A 228 24.77 3.08 -5.50
N GLY A 229 23.58 2.49 -5.62
CA GLY A 229 22.57 2.51 -4.58
C GLY A 229 23.07 1.91 -3.26
N PHE A 230 23.80 0.80 -3.30
CA PHE A 230 24.42 0.23 -2.10
C PHE A 230 25.57 1.09 -1.55
N ARG A 231 26.34 1.74 -2.43
CA ARG A 231 27.40 2.65 -2.03
C ARG A 231 26.83 3.90 -1.36
N GLU A 232 25.76 4.46 -1.89
CA GLU A 232 25.05 5.57 -1.27
C GLU A 232 24.47 5.18 0.10
N LEU A 233 23.84 4.01 0.22
CA LEU A 233 23.41 3.49 1.51
C LEU A 233 24.57 3.38 2.51
N LYS A 234 25.74 2.92 2.07
CA LYS A 234 26.93 2.83 2.94
C LYS A 234 27.40 4.20 3.40
N GLU A 235 27.37 5.21 2.53
CA GLU A 235 27.72 6.59 2.90
C GLU A 235 26.67 7.20 3.85
N VAL A 236 25.39 7.00 3.57
CA VAL A 236 24.30 7.41 4.48
C VAL A 236 24.47 6.72 5.84
N TRP A 237 24.84 5.43 5.87
CA TRP A 237 25.10 4.71 7.12
C TRP A 237 26.29 5.28 7.91
N LYS A 238 27.37 5.71 7.23
CA LYS A 238 28.48 6.40 7.88
C LYS A 238 28.07 7.75 8.47
N GLN A 239 27.33 8.55 7.71
CA GLN A 239 26.79 9.84 8.18
C GLN A 239 25.85 9.65 9.36
N LEU A 240 25.00 8.61 9.32
CA LEU A 240 24.09 8.26 10.42
C LEU A 240 24.85 7.93 11.71
N LYS A 241 25.99 7.23 11.61
CA LYS A 241 26.83 6.95 12.80
C LYS A 241 27.38 8.22 13.47
N GLN A 242 27.58 9.29 12.70
CA GLN A 242 28.07 10.57 13.19
C GLN A 242 26.94 11.47 13.74
N ASN A 243 25.70 11.26 13.33
CA ASN A 243 24.55 12.04 13.76
C ASN A 243 23.67 11.27 14.75
N LEU A 244 23.99 11.40 16.04
CA LEU A 244 23.29 10.71 17.13
C LEU A 244 21.78 11.04 17.17
N ARG A 245 21.39 12.29 16.84
CA ARG A 245 19.97 12.71 16.83
C ARG A 245 19.20 11.98 15.74
N LEU A 246 19.75 11.93 14.53
CA LEU A 246 19.13 11.21 13.40
C LEU A 246 19.06 9.71 13.66
N LYS A 247 20.12 9.11 14.22
CA LYS A 247 20.13 7.70 14.60
C LYS A 247 19.04 7.36 15.63
N ARG A 248 18.87 8.18 16.67
CA ARG A 248 17.80 7.99 17.67
C ARG A 248 16.42 8.13 17.05
N TYR A 249 16.24 9.12 16.18
CA TYR A 249 14.97 9.30 15.46
C TYR A 249 14.62 8.08 14.59
N LEU A 250 15.55 7.59 13.77
CA LEU A 250 15.31 6.43 12.90
C LEU A 250 15.04 5.15 13.69
N ASN A 251 15.74 4.92 14.81
CA ASN A 251 15.46 3.78 15.68
C ASN A 251 14.05 3.87 16.29
N ALA A 252 13.66 5.03 16.79
CA ALA A 252 12.31 5.25 17.33
C ALA A 252 11.24 5.09 16.25
N PHE A 253 11.47 5.64 15.06
CA PHE A 253 10.59 5.52 13.92
C PHE A 253 10.43 4.06 13.46
N PHE A 254 11.52 3.29 13.43
CA PHE A 254 11.48 1.86 13.09
C PHE A 254 10.59 1.09 14.07
N VAL A 255 10.80 1.25 15.39
CA VAL A 255 9.99 0.56 16.41
C VAL A 255 8.51 0.98 16.31
N PHE A 256 8.25 2.29 16.21
CA PHE A 256 6.89 2.82 16.04
C PHE A 256 6.20 2.28 14.79
N SER A 257 6.87 2.34 13.63
CA SER A 257 6.30 1.87 12.38
C SER A 257 6.02 0.37 12.42
N MET A 258 6.92 -0.43 13.00
CA MET A 258 6.72 -1.86 13.16
C MET A 258 5.50 -2.16 14.04
N ALA A 259 5.34 -1.46 15.16
CA ALA A 259 4.20 -1.62 16.06
C ALA A 259 2.87 -1.27 15.34
N VAL A 260 2.80 -0.10 14.69
CA VAL A 260 1.59 0.34 13.97
C VAL A 260 1.22 -0.61 12.84
N GLN A 261 2.19 -1.04 12.03
CA GLN A 261 1.95 -1.99 10.94
C GLN A 261 1.45 -3.34 11.47
N THR A 262 1.99 -3.82 12.59
CA THR A 262 1.53 -5.05 13.22
C THR A 262 0.09 -4.91 13.70
N ILE A 263 -0.28 -3.80 14.35
CA ILE A 263 -1.66 -3.54 14.80
C ILE A 263 -2.61 -3.52 13.59
N MET A 264 -2.24 -2.84 12.51
CA MET A 264 -3.07 -2.76 11.30
C MET A 264 -3.29 -4.15 10.67
N LEU A 265 -2.25 -4.99 10.61
CA LEU A 265 -2.37 -6.36 10.10
C LEU A 265 -3.21 -7.26 11.02
N MET A 266 -3.12 -7.06 12.35
CA MET A 266 -3.83 -7.89 13.33
C MET A 266 -5.26 -7.43 13.59
N ALA A 267 -5.64 -6.22 13.20
CA ALA A 267 -6.96 -5.66 13.51
C ALA A 267 -8.12 -6.52 12.97
N VAL A 268 -7.99 -7.05 11.75
CA VAL A 268 -9.01 -7.92 11.16
C VAL A 268 -9.13 -9.24 11.92
N TYR A 269 -7.98 -9.86 12.27
CA TYR A 269 -7.96 -11.10 13.07
C TYR A 269 -8.52 -10.88 14.46
N PHE A 270 -8.25 -9.73 15.07
CA PHE A 270 -8.85 -9.34 16.33
C PHE A 270 -10.37 -9.26 16.22
N GLY A 271 -10.90 -8.52 15.24
CA GLY A 271 -12.32 -8.43 14.98
C GLY A 271 -12.98 -9.77 14.66
N GLU A 272 -12.25 -10.69 14.02
CA GLU A 272 -12.74 -12.03 13.68
C GLU A 272 -12.80 -12.98 14.87
N LYS A 273 -11.83 -12.92 15.80
CA LYS A 273 -11.64 -13.92 16.86
C LYS A 273 -12.03 -13.47 18.25
N GLU A 274 -11.91 -12.17 18.56
CA GLU A 274 -12.09 -11.64 19.90
C GLU A 274 -13.45 -10.96 20.13
N ILE A 275 -14.17 -10.69 19.03
CA ILE A 275 -15.50 -10.06 19.11
C ILE A 275 -16.58 -11.15 19.05
N ASP A 276 -17.52 -11.11 20.01
CA ASP A 276 -18.64 -12.03 20.13
C ASP A 276 -19.77 -11.61 19.16
N TRP A 277 -19.70 -12.14 17.92
CA TRP A 277 -20.71 -11.91 16.89
C TRP A 277 -21.91 -12.84 17.09
N ALA A 278 -23.12 -12.35 16.92
CA ALA A 278 -24.33 -13.18 17.06
C ALA A 278 -24.51 -14.19 15.91
N SER A 279 -23.91 -13.90 14.73
CA SER A 279 -23.95 -14.80 13.56
C SER A 279 -22.78 -14.54 12.61
N ASP A 280 -22.48 -15.50 11.72
CA ASP A 280 -21.46 -15.32 10.68
C ASP A 280 -21.81 -14.22 9.67
N SER A 281 -23.10 -14.00 9.41
CA SER A 281 -23.58 -12.90 8.58
C SER A 281 -23.32 -11.54 9.24
N GLU A 282 -23.61 -11.41 10.54
CA GLU A 282 -23.31 -10.19 11.31
C GLU A 282 -21.81 -9.91 11.34
N LYS A 283 -20.99 -10.94 11.59
CA LYS A 283 -19.54 -10.86 11.57
C LYS A 283 -19.02 -10.32 10.25
N THR A 284 -19.44 -10.92 9.13
CA THR A 284 -19.00 -10.50 7.80
C THR A 284 -19.41 -9.05 7.51
N THR A 285 -20.68 -8.72 7.79
CA THR A 285 -21.20 -7.35 7.60
C THR A 285 -20.50 -6.36 8.51
N GLY A 286 -20.31 -6.69 9.79
CA GLY A 286 -19.65 -5.84 10.77
C GLY A 286 -18.19 -5.56 10.43
N LEU A 287 -17.44 -6.55 9.97
CA LEU A 287 -16.06 -6.38 9.53
C LEU A 287 -15.97 -5.47 8.29
N ILE A 288 -16.85 -5.66 7.30
CA ILE A 288 -16.91 -4.81 6.10
C ILE A 288 -17.23 -3.36 6.49
N VAL A 289 -18.28 -3.16 7.31
CA VAL A 289 -18.67 -1.82 7.78
C VAL A 289 -17.54 -1.18 8.57
N SER A 290 -16.87 -1.93 9.45
CA SER A 290 -15.70 -1.44 10.20
C SER A 290 -14.57 -0.95 9.27
N ILE A 291 -14.25 -1.70 8.23
CA ILE A 291 -13.25 -1.29 7.23
C ILE A 291 -13.65 0.03 6.56
N LEU A 292 -14.91 0.18 6.16
CA LEU A 292 -15.41 1.41 5.53
C LEU A 292 -15.38 2.60 6.51
N VAL A 293 -15.81 2.40 7.75
CA VAL A 293 -15.77 3.44 8.81
C VAL A 293 -14.33 3.87 9.09
N ILE A 294 -13.40 2.91 9.19
CA ILE A 294 -11.97 3.21 9.39
C ILE A 294 -11.46 4.13 8.28
N GLN A 295 -11.82 3.90 7.02
CA GLN A 295 -11.39 4.76 5.90
C GLN A 295 -11.94 6.18 6.01
N LEU A 296 -13.20 6.34 6.42
CA LEU A 296 -13.80 7.66 6.63
C LEU A 296 -13.14 8.41 7.79
N VAL A 297 -12.89 7.71 8.90
CA VAL A 297 -12.16 8.26 10.06
C VAL A 297 -10.71 8.61 9.67
N ALA A 298 -10.07 7.81 8.82
CA ALA A 298 -8.71 8.05 8.34
C ALA A 298 -8.60 9.34 7.51
N ILE A 299 -9.62 9.70 6.73
CA ILE A 299 -9.66 10.99 6.01
C ILE A 299 -9.59 12.16 7.01
N ALA A 300 -10.46 12.14 8.02
CA ALA A 300 -10.46 13.15 9.06
C ALA A 300 -9.13 13.16 9.84
N GLY A 301 -8.61 11.99 10.18
CA GLY A 301 -7.32 11.81 10.86
C GLY A 301 -6.15 12.39 10.09
N ALA A 302 -6.07 12.16 8.78
CA ALA A 302 -5.01 12.71 7.92
C ALA A 302 -5.02 14.25 7.93
N ILE A 303 -6.22 14.86 7.81
CA ILE A 303 -6.37 16.33 7.83
C ILE A 303 -6.03 16.90 9.21
N LEU A 304 -6.53 16.28 10.28
CA LEU A 304 -6.28 16.74 11.66
C LEU A 304 -4.79 16.63 12.03
N THR A 305 -4.16 15.53 11.68
CA THR A 305 -2.73 15.31 11.93
C THR A 305 -1.87 16.32 11.17
N SER A 306 -2.19 16.59 9.90
CA SER A 306 -1.49 17.63 9.12
C SER A 306 -1.64 19.03 9.75
N LYS A 307 -2.85 19.42 10.19
CA LYS A 307 -3.07 20.69 10.89
C LYS A 307 -2.34 20.74 12.24
N ALA A 308 -2.33 19.66 12.99
CA ALA A 308 -1.61 19.57 14.25
C ALA A 308 -0.10 19.68 14.04
N SER A 309 0.44 19.00 13.02
CA SER A 309 1.84 19.04 12.64
C SER A 309 2.30 20.47 12.28
N SER A 310 1.52 21.18 11.47
CA SER A 310 1.84 22.57 11.11
C SER A 310 1.77 23.54 12.30
N LYS A 311 0.90 23.27 13.29
CA LYS A 311 0.73 24.15 14.45
C LYS A 311 1.71 23.86 15.59
N TYR A 312 1.92 22.57 15.90
CA TYR A 312 2.67 22.12 17.09
C TYR A 312 4.04 21.51 16.74
N GLY A 313 4.29 21.28 15.45
CA GLY A 313 5.48 20.60 14.92
C GLY A 313 5.36 19.09 14.88
N ASN A 314 6.08 18.46 13.93
CA ASN A 314 5.98 17.04 13.60
C ASN A 314 6.27 16.11 14.78
N ILE A 315 7.32 16.41 15.58
CA ILE A 315 7.73 15.55 16.70
C ILE A 315 6.65 15.49 17.78
N LYS A 316 6.09 16.65 18.18
CA LYS A 316 5.07 16.69 19.23
C LYS A 316 3.78 16.00 18.76
N THR A 317 3.41 16.21 17.51
CA THR A 317 2.24 15.56 16.90
C THR A 317 2.42 14.04 16.85
N LEU A 318 3.61 13.55 16.46
CA LEU A 318 3.91 12.13 16.44
C LEU A 318 3.85 11.50 17.84
N ILE A 319 4.37 12.20 18.86
CA ILE A 319 4.28 11.74 20.26
C ILE A 319 2.81 11.64 20.70
N ALA A 320 1.99 12.65 20.41
CA ALA A 320 0.56 12.64 20.74
C ALA A 320 -0.17 11.47 20.07
N VAL A 321 0.08 11.25 18.77
CA VAL A 321 -0.50 10.11 18.02
C VAL A 321 -0.05 8.77 18.62
N ASN A 322 1.19 8.66 19.07
CA ASN A 322 1.68 7.44 19.72
C ASN A 322 0.94 7.15 21.04
N PHE A 323 0.66 8.17 21.86
CA PHE A 323 -0.19 7.99 23.05
C PHE A 323 -1.62 7.57 22.68
N ILE A 324 -2.19 8.09 21.61
CA ILE A 324 -3.51 7.65 21.12
C ILE A 324 -3.47 6.17 20.76
N TRP A 325 -2.45 5.72 20.04
CA TRP A 325 -2.27 4.30 19.71
C TRP A 325 -2.15 3.41 20.95
N MET A 326 -1.36 3.84 21.95
CA MET A 326 -1.26 3.10 23.22
C MET A 326 -2.61 2.99 23.91
N PHE A 327 -3.38 4.09 23.98
CA PHE A 327 -4.72 4.08 24.56
C PHE A 327 -5.66 3.16 23.80
N LEU A 328 -5.65 3.19 22.45
CA LEU A 328 -6.48 2.32 21.62
C LEU A 328 -6.16 0.84 21.85
N CYS A 329 -4.89 0.47 21.99
CA CYS A 329 -4.49 -0.90 22.28
C CYS A 329 -5.00 -1.37 23.66
N VAL A 330 -4.92 -0.51 24.68
CA VAL A 330 -5.46 -0.83 26.00
C VAL A 330 -7.00 -0.93 25.95
N TYR A 331 -7.64 -0.01 25.24
CA TYR A 331 -9.10 -0.01 25.09
C TYR A 331 -9.60 -1.25 24.33
N ALA A 332 -8.88 -1.68 23.29
CA ALA A 332 -9.24 -2.88 22.53
C ALA A 332 -9.33 -4.14 23.40
N TYR A 333 -8.54 -4.23 24.47
CA TYR A 333 -8.61 -5.37 25.42
C TYR A 333 -10.00 -5.51 26.09
N PHE A 334 -10.74 -4.41 26.23
CA PHE A 334 -12.06 -4.39 26.88
C PHE A 334 -13.23 -4.55 25.90
N ILE A 335 -12.98 -4.49 24.60
CA ILE A 335 -14.01 -4.65 23.57
C ILE A 335 -14.28 -6.14 23.39
N LYS A 336 -15.52 -6.58 23.66
CA LYS A 336 -15.98 -7.96 23.47
C LYS A 336 -17.19 -8.07 22.55
N THR A 337 -17.93 -6.99 22.38
CA THR A 337 -19.14 -6.94 21.53
C THR A 337 -18.95 -5.96 20.38
N PRO A 338 -19.62 -6.18 19.23
CA PRO A 338 -19.54 -5.32 18.07
C PRO A 338 -20.05 -3.89 18.33
#